data_2e57d51f43a05d66c275eb676400106b
#
_entry.id   2e57d51f43a05d66c275eb676400106b
#
_cell.length_a   1.000
_cell.length_b   1.000
_cell.length_c   1.000
_cell.angle_alpha   90.00
_cell.angle_beta   90.00
_cell.angle_gamma   90.00
#
_symmetry.space_group_name_H-M   'P 1'
#
loop_
_entity.id
_entity.type
_entity.pdbx_description
1 polymer ?
#
loop_
_entity_poly.entity_id
_entity_poly.type
_entity_poly.pdbx_seq_one_letter_code
_entity_poly.pdbx_strand_id
1 'polypeptide(L)'
;HQLGYHVEYGILNASEFGVPQARERAIFICCKEKAISLPKGNHNIVTVKEAISDLAYLNSGEGAFEQDYINEPTSKYQIERRKNSTKLYNHKASNHSALAIKKLSMIPPECGKEHLPQELLGKQQFSGTWGRLKWDTVSPTIDTRFDASSNGTNNHPFLNRSITPREAARLQSFDDDFVFIGAKVQIRQQIG
;
A
#
# COMPACT_ATOMS: atom_id res chain seq x y z
N HIS A 1 -19.79 30.26 1.78
CA HIS A 1 -19.92 31.74 1.60
C HIS A 1 -21.06 32.34 2.43
N GLN A 2 -22.27 31.75 2.51
CA GLN A 2 -23.41 32.31 3.28
C GLN A 2 -23.14 32.42 4.80
N LEU A 3 -22.20 31.62 5.36
CA LEU A 3 -21.83 31.64 6.79
C LEU A 3 -20.56 32.46 7.08
N GLY A 4 -20.04 33.23 6.11
CA GLY A 4 -18.86 34.07 6.27
C GLY A 4 -17.52 33.31 6.23
N TYR A 5 -17.48 32.10 5.68
CA TYR A 5 -16.24 31.36 5.47
C TYR A 5 -15.62 31.67 4.09
N HIS A 6 -14.31 31.80 4.07
CA HIS A 6 -13.50 31.63 2.87
C HIS A 6 -13.36 30.12 2.63
N VAL A 7 -13.68 29.67 1.42
CA VAL A 7 -13.65 28.25 1.06
C VAL A 7 -12.76 28.06 -0.15
N GLU A 8 -11.76 27.22 -0.01
CA GLU A 8 -10.90 26.70 -1.09
C GLU A 8 -11.12 25.21 -1.21
N TYR A 9 -11.18 24.68 -2.42
CA TYR A 9 -11.35 23.24 -2.63
C TYR A 9 -10.69 22.78 -3.92
N GLY A 10 -10.35 21.49 -3.96
CA GLY A 10 -9.75 20.87 -5.14
C GLY A 10 -9.53 19.37 -4.94
N ILE A 11 -9.10 18.71 -6.01
CA ILE A 11 -8.69 17.32 -5.97
C ILE A 11 -7.17 17.30 -5.85
N LEU A 12 -6.65 16.61 -4.82
CA LEU A 12 -5.23 16.41 -4.61
C LEU A 12 -4.92 14.91 -4.71
N ASN A 13 -3.76 14.58 -5.30
CA ASN A 13 -3.25 13.21 -5.35
C ASN A 13 -2.09 13.06 -4.36
N ALA A 14 -2.20 12.09 -3.45
CA ALA A 14 -1.20 11.84 -2.42
C ALA A 14 0.21 11.60 -2.99
N SER A 15 0.32 11.01 -4.19
CA SER A 15 1.60 10.77 -4.84
C SER A 15 2.40 12.04 -5.15
N GLU A 16 1.74 13.17 -5.34
CA GLU A 16 2.37 14.46 -5.58
C GLU A 16 3.03 15.05 -4.31
N PHE A 17 2.72 14.45 -3.15
CA PHE A 17 3.24 14.86 -1.83
C PHE A 17 4.22 13.84 -1.24
N GLY A 18 4.79 12.96 -2.07
CA GLY A 18 5.77 11.96 -1.64
C GLY A 18 5.19 10.71 -0.98
N VAL A 19 3.87 10.49 -1.09
CA VAL A 19 3.24 9.23 -0.68
C VAL A 19 3.34 8.22 -1.83
N PRO A 20 3.85 7.00 -1.61
CA PRO A 20 4.01 6.01 -2.68
C PRO A 20 2.69 5.35 -3.13
N GLN A 21 1.63 6.15 -3.21
CA GLN A 21 0.28 5.71 -3.52
C GLN A 21 -0.48 6.76 -4.35
N ALA A 22 -1.08 6.33 -5.46
CA ALA A 22 -2.03 7.13 -6.21
C ALA A 22 -3.38 7.13 -5.47
N ARG A 23 -3.62 8.21 -4.71
CA ARG A 23 -4.85 8.39 -3.90
C ARG A 23 -5.38 9.79 -4.08
N GLU A 24 -6.38 9.95 -4.93
CA GLU A 24 -7.06 11.21 -5.16
C GLU A 24 -8.16 11.45 -4.12
N ARG A 25 -8.20 12.66 -3.58
CA ARG A 25 -9.23 13.09 -2.63
C ARG A 25 -9.66 14.52 -2.89
N ALA A 26 -10.96 14.76 -2.79
CA ALA A 26 -11.49 16.10 -2.73
C ALA A 26 -11.20 16.69 -1.34
N ILE A 27 -10.45 17.79 -1.32
CA ILE A 27 -10.07 18.50 -0.11
C ILE A 27 -10.81 19.83 -0.08
N PHE A 28 -11.39 20.16 1.06
CA PHE A 28 -12.06 21.44 1.32
C PHE A 28 -11.39 22.08 2.52
N ILE A 29 -10.90 23.31 2.35
CA ILE A 29 -10.35 24.12 3.43
C ILE A 29 -11.28 25.31 3.66
N CYS A 30 -11.76 25.47 4.89
CA CYS A 30 -12.67 26.54 5.27
C CYS A 30 -12.07 27.34 6.43
N CYS A 31 -11.96 28.66 6.29
CA CYS A 31 -11.48 29.55 7.35
C CYS A 31 -12.35 30.81 7.41
N LYS A 32 -12.68 31.28 8.63
CA LYS A 32 -13.44 32.53 8.83
C LYS A 32 -12.57 33.78 8.72
N GLU A 33 -11.33 33.68 9.14
CA GLU A 33 -10.45 34.83 9.33
C GLU A 33 -9.74 35.26 8.03
N LYS A 34 -9.36 34.28 7.20
CA LYS A 34 -8.60 34.55 5.96
C LYS A 34 -8.78 33.46 4.92
N ALA A 35 -8.52 33.77 3.67
CA ALA A 35 -8.40 32.80 2.60
C ALA A 35 -7.13 31.95 2.81
N ILE A 36 -7.26 30.63 2.67
CA ILE A 36 -6.17 29.65 2.75
C ILE A 36 -6.16 28.88 1.43
N SER A 37 -5.03 28.90 0.73
CA SER A 37 -4.88 28.14 -0.50
C SER A 37 -4.56 26.66 -0.23
N LEU A 38 -4.98 25.79 -1.15
CA LEU A 38 -4.57 24.39 -1.14
C LEU A 38 -3.05 24.26 -1.28
N PRO A 39 -2.42 23.26 -0.62
CA PRO A 39 -1.00 23.00 -0.78
C PRO A 39 -0.70 22.60 -2.23
N LYS A 40 0.50 22.95 -2.70
CA LYS A 40 1.01 22.50 -4.00
C LYS A 40 1.88 21.26 -3.80
N GLY A 41 1.72 20.25 -4.65
CA GLY A 41 2.57 19.07 -4.65
C GLY A 41 4.03 19.42 -4.93
N ASN A 42 4.94 18.64 -4.40
CA ASN A 42 6.39 18.78 -4.63
C ASN A 42 6.90 17.91 -5.78
N HIS A 43 6.02 17.08 -6.36
CA HIS A 43 6.31 16.14 -7.46
C HIS A 43 7.45 15.14 -7.17
N ASN A 44 7.84 14.95 -5.92
CA ASN A 44 8.77 13.90 -5.53
C ASN A 44 8.02 12.57 -5.49
N ILE A 45 8.05 11.86 -6.60
CA ILE A 45 7.41 10.56 -6.71
C ILE A 45 8.25 9.52 -5.96
N VAL A 46 7.61 8.81 -5.04
CA VAL A 46 8.19 7.66 -4.34
C VAL A 46 7.56 6.40 -4.92
N THR A 47 8.37 5.48 -5.39
CA THR A 47 7.92 4.23 -6.02
C THR A 47 7.64 3.14 -4.99
N VAL A 48 6.92 2.09 -5.40
CA VAL A 48 6.72 0.88 -4.58
C VAL A 48 8.06 0.29 -4.15
N LYS A 49 9.06 0.27 -5.04
CA LYS A 49 10.42 -0.22 -4.77
C LYS A 49 11.08 0.57 -3.65
N GLU A 50 11.05 1.89 -3.74
CA GLU A 50 11.61 2.76 -2.70
C GLU A 50 10.88 2.62 -1.37
N ALA A 51 9.60 2.21 -1.38
CA ALA A 51 8.82 2.08 -0.16
C ALA A 51 9.03 0.74 0.57
N ILE A 52 9.09 -0.38 -0.16
CA ILE A 52 8.98 -1.72 0.46
C ILE A 52 10.02 -2.76 0.01
N SER A 53 11.02 -2.42 -0.80
CA SER A 53 11.97 -3.43 -1.31
C SER A 53 12.79 -4.11 -0.21
N ASP A 54 13.07 -3.42 0.88
CA ASP A 54 13.76 -3.96 2.06
C ASP A 54 12.93 -4.98 2.87
N LEU A 55 11.61 -5.03 2.63
CA LEU A 55 10.67 -5.97 3.26
C LEU A 55 10.34 -7.20 2.38
N ALA A 56 10.95 -7.33 1.21
CA ALA A 56 10.60 -8.29 0.17
C ALA A 56 11.25 -9.68 0.36
N TYR A 57 11.06 -10.33 1.51
CA TYR A 57 11.68 -11.63 1.81
C TYR A 57 10.71 -12.71 2.34
N LEU A 58 9.49 -12.35 2.76
CA LEU A 58 8.53 -13.32 3.32
C LEU A 58 7.73 -14.04 2.25
N ASN A 59 7.56 -15.34 2.40
CA ASN A 59 6.57 -16.12 1.67
C ASN A 59 5.17 -16.03 2.32
N SER A 60 4.18 -16.64 1.69
CA SER A 60 2.81 -16.74 2.24
C SER A 60 2.81 -17.41 3.62
N GLY A 61 2.20 -16.75 4.61
CA GLY A 61 2.08 -17.23 5.98
C GLY A 61 3.28 -16.95 6.89
N GLU A 62 4.42 -16.49 6.34
CA GLU A 62 5.63 -16.18 7.10
C GLU A 62 5.58 -14.82 7.78
N GLY A 63 6.54 -14.59 8.69
CA GLY A 63 6.72 -13.36 9.44
C GLY A 63 6.01 -13.38 10.80
N ALA A 64 6.16 -12.29 11.53
CA ALA A 64 5.65 -12.13 12.89
C ALA A 64 5.02 -10.75 13.12
N PHE A 65 4.34 -10.60 14.26
CA PHE A 65 3.83 -9.31 14.71
C PHE A 65 4.98 -8.35 15.03
N GLU A 66 6.04 -8.87 15.67
CA GLU A 66 7.29 -8.17 15.99
C GLU A 66 8.47 -9.03 15.56
N GLN A 67 9.46 -8.45 14.90
CA GLN A 67 10.68 -9.13 14.45
C GLN A 67 11.80 -8.13 14.20
N ASP A 68 13.02 -8.63 13.97
CA ASP A 68 14.13 -7.79 13.56
C ASP A 68 14.04 -7.42 12.07
N TYR A 69 14.67 -6.32 11.68
CA TYR A 69 14.93 -6.04 10.27
C TYR A 69 15.97 -7.02 9.73
N ILE A 70 15.68 -7.64 8.59
CA ILE A 70 16.59 -8.59 7.93
C ILE A 70 17.48 -7.86 6.92
N ASN A 71 16.89 -6.95 6.13
CA ASN A 71 17.62 -6.22 5.10
C ASN A 71 17.86 -4.76 5.52
N GLU A 72 18.97 -4.22 5.06
CA GLU A 72 19.25 -2.78 5.18
C GLU A 72 18.31 -1.95 4.29
N PRO A 73 17.98 -0.71 4.69
CA PRO A 73 17.21 0.19 3.85
C PRO A 73 18.00 0.58 2.60
N THR A 74 17.34 0.55 1.44
CA THR A 74 17.95 0.83 0.13
C THR A 74 17.55 2.20 -0.45
N SER A 75 16.65 2.92 0.22
CA SER A 75 16.16 4.23 -0.21
C SER A 75 16.09 5.23 0.93
N LYS A 76 16.08 6.52 0.60
CA LYS A 76 15.84 7.59 1.59
C LYS A 76 14.50 7.42 2.29
N TYR A 77 13.47 7.00 1.55
CA TYR A 77 12.14 6.78 2.10
C TYR A 77 12.15 5.68 3.18
N GLN A 78 12.81 4.55 2.94
CA GLN A 78 12.92 3.47 3.92
C GLN A 78 13.70 3.91 5.17
N ILE A 79 14.79 4.67 4.99
CA ILE A 79 15.56 5.24 6.11
C ILE A 79 14.66 6.11 6.97
N GLU A 80 13.87 7.00 6.36
CA GLU A 80 12.97 7.89 7.08
C GLU A 80 11.87 7.12 7.81
N ARG A 81 11.26 6.10 7.18
CA ARG A 81 10.21 5.28 7.82
C ARG A 81 10.74 4.47 9.01
N ARG A 82 12.00 4.05 9.00
CA ARG A 82 12.65 3.31 10.08
C ARG A 82 13.19 4.16 11.23
N LYS A 83 13.33 5.46 11.04
CA LYS A 83 14.08 6.41 11.89
C LYS A 83 13.90 6.23 13.39
N ASN A 84 12.69 5.96 13.85
CA ASN A 84 12.37 5.83 15.26
C ASN A 84 12.06 4.39 15.69
N SER A 85 12.29 3.41 14.84
CA SER A 85 11.94 2.01 15.12
C SER A 85 13.16 1.11 15.11
N THR A 86 13.40 0.42 16.21
CA THR A 86 14.45 -0.60 16.35
C THR A 86 13.97 -2.00 15.98
N LYS A 87 12.66 -2.19 15.86
CA LYS A 87 11.98 -3.45 15.50
C LYS A 87 11.00 -3.23 14.36
N LEU A 88 10.73 -4.28 13.63
CA LEU A 88 9.74 -4.31 12.57
C LEU A 88 8.43 -4.90 13.07
N TYR A 89 7.37 -4.09 13.09
CA TYR A 89 6.03 -4.52 13.54
C TYR A 89 5.08 -4.75 12.38
N ASN A 90 4.10 -5.64 12.60
CA ASN A 90 3.01 -5.93 11.65
C ASN A 90 3.49 -6.48 10.28
N HIS A 91 4.70 -7.05 10.20
CA HIS A 91 5.23 -7.64 8.98
C HIS A 91 5.01 -9.15 8.97
N LYS A 92 3.75 -9.55 8.87
CA LYS A 92 3.30 -10.94 8.76
C LYS A 92 2.46 -11.13 7.53
N ALA A 93 2.88 -12.01 6.62
CA ALA A 93 2.16 -12.32 5.40
C ALA A 93 0.87 -13.10 5.70
N SER A 94 -0.17 -12.84 4.92
CA SER A 94 -1.39 -13.66 4.96
C SER A 94 -1.10 -15.08 4.53
N ASN A 95 -1.72 -16.05 5.20
CA ASN A 95 -1.66 -17.44 4.79
C ASN A 95 -2.66 -17.66 3.64
N HIS A 96 -2.16 -17.81 2.42
CA HIS A 96 -2.94 -18.04 1.23
C HIS A 96 -3.17 -19.53 0.99
N SER A 97 -4.30 -19.90 0.40
CA SER A 97 -4.57 -21.27 0.00
C SER A 97 -3.58 -21.74 -1.08
N ALA A 98 -3.34 -23.06 -1.17
CA ALA A 98 -2.50 -23.63 -2.22
C ALA A 98 -2.95 -23.23 -3.64
N LEU A 99 -4.27 -23.09 -3.86
CA LEU A 99 -4.81 -22.63 -5.14
C LEU A 99 -4.45 -21.16 -5.40
N ALA A 100 -4.49 -20.29 -4.39
CA ALA A 100 -4.12 -18.88 -4.55
C ALA A 100 -2.62 -18.74 -4.85
N ILE A 101 -1.77 -19.49 -4.15
CA ILE A 101 -0.31 -19.52 -4.42
C ILE A 101 -0.05 -20.05 -5.83
N LYS A 102 -0.72 -21.14 -6.26
CA LYS A 102 -0.61 -21.68 -7.62
C LYS A 102 -1.01 -20.64 -8.67
N LYS A 103 -2.11 -19.90 -8.48
CA LYS A 103 -2.50 -18.81 -9.40
C LYS A 103 -1.43 -17.73 -9.47
N LEU A 104 -0.96 -17.26 -8.33
CA LEU A 104 0.09 -16.23 -8.28
C LEU A 104 1.38 -16.71 -8.96
N SER A 105 1.79 -17.98 -8.79
CA SER A 105 3.00 -18.50 -9.45
C SER A 105 2.92 -18.57 -10.99
N MET A 106 1.71 -18.51 -11.55
CA MET A 106 1.48 -18.46 -12.99
C MET A 106 1.48 -17.02 -13.53
N ILE A 107 1.33 -16.02 -12.65
CA ILE A 107 1.36 -14.61 -13.02
C ILE A 107 2.81 -14.10 -12.95
N PRO A 108 3.40 -13.65 -14.05
CA PRO A 108 4.75 -13.09 -14.04
C PRO A 108 4.87 -11.89 -13.11
N PRO A 109 6.09 -11.50 -12.69
CA PRO A 109 6.31 -10.27 -11.94
C PRO A 109 5.62 -9.06 -12.59
N GLU A 110 4.99 -8.22 -11.77
CA GLU A 110 4.35 -6.96 -12.17
C GLU A 110 3.16 -7.09 -13.14
N CYS A 111 2.71 -8.31 -13.44
CA CYS A 111 1.57 -8.61 -14.30
C CYS A 111 0.29 -8.90 -13.50
N GLY A 112 -0.77 -9.30 -14.16
CA GLY A 112 -2.08 -9.56 -13.56
C GLY A 112 -2.78 -10.78 -14.15
N LYS A 113 -4.08 -10.85 -13.92
CA LYS A 113 -4.96 -11.99 -14.27
C LYS A 113 -4.95 -12.40 -15.74
N GLU A 114 -4.51 -11.54 -16.63
CA GLU A 114 -4.40 -11.79 -18.09
C GLU A 114 -3.48 -12.97 -18.41
N HIS A 115 -2.64 -13.36 -17.46
CA HIS A 115 -1.75 -14.52 -17.57
C HIS A 115 -2.35 -15.81 -16.98
N LEU A 116 -3.56 -15.74 -16.40
CA LEU A 116 -4.21 -16.91 -15.85
C LEU A 116 -5.06 -17.62 -16.93
N PRO A 117 -5.03 -18.98 -16.96
CA PRO A 117 -5.95 -19.76 -17.78
C PRO A 117 -7.42 -19.43 -17.45
N GLN A 118 -8.28 -19.47 -18.46
CA GLN A 118 -9.70 -19.11 -18.33
C GLN A 118 -10.42 -19.86 -17.22
N GLU A 119 -10.12 -21.12 -17.04
CA GLU A 119 -10.70 -21.99 -16.01
C GLU A 119 -10.30 -21.60 -14.58
N LEU A 120 -9.22 -20.84 -14.43
CA LEU A 120 -8.74 -20.33 -13.13
C LEU A 120 -9.17 -18.91 -12.83
N LEU A 121 -9.69 -18.15 -13.80
CA LEU A 121 -10.11 -16.75 -13.57
C LEU A 121 -11.29 -16.64 -12.60
N GLY A 122 -12.18 -17.63 -12.57
CA GLY A 122 -13.40 -17.58 -11.76
C GLY A 122 -14.41 -16.53 -12.26
N LYS A 123 -15.43 -16.22 -11.43
CA LYS A 123 -16.51 -15.28 -11.81
C LYS A 123 -16.14 -13.80 -11.54
N GLN A 124 -14.94 -13.49 -11.08
CA GLN A 124 -14.56 -12.13 -10.71
C GLN A 124 -14.26 -11.28 -11.94
N GLN A 125 -15.06 -10.23 -12.15
CA GLN A 125 -14.99 -9.36 -13.32
C GLN A 125 -14.22 -8.04 -13.09
N PHE A 126 -13.84 -7.72 -11.84
CA PHE A 126 -13.17 -6.47 -11.53
C PHE A 126 -11.80 -6.36 -12.21
N SER A 127 -11.51 -5.18 -12.75
CA SER A 127 -10.16 -4.84 -13.22
C SER A 127 -9.18 -4.90 -12.06
N GLY A 128 -7.93 -5.32 -12.32
CA GLY A 128 -6.88 -5.40 -11.29
C GLY A 128 -6.92 -6.63 -10.38
N THR A 129 -7.97 -7.46 -10.42
CA THR A 129 -8.04 -8.74 -9.70
C THR A 129 -6.80 -9.59 -9.99
N TRP A 130 -6.17 -10.16 -8.95
CA TRP A 130 -4.90 -10.90 -9.05
C TRP A 130 -3.71 -10.09 -9.51
N GLY A 131 -3.84 -8.77 -9.66
CA GLY A 131 -2.76 -7.89 -10.11
C GLY A 131 -1.62 -7.83 -9.10
N ARG A 132 -0.40 -7.80 -9.61
CA ARG A 132 0.82 -7.52 -8.85
C ARG A 132 1.11 -6.02 -8.90
N LEU A 133 1.62 -5.48 -7.79
CA LEU A 133 2.19 -4.14 -7.77
C LEU A 133 3.39 -4.08 -8.73
N LYS A 134 3.72 -2.88 -9.19
CA LYS A 134 4.88 -2.62 -10.05
C LYS A 134 5.94 -1.84 -9.28
N TRP A 135 7.19 -2.28 -9.38
CA TRP A 135 8.29 -1.71 -8.61
C TRP A 135 8.53 -0.22 -8.89
N ASP A 136 8.55 0.14 -10.15
CA ASP A 136 8.99 1.48 -10.59
C ASP A 136 7.82 2.47 -10.75
N THR A 137 6.67 2.17 -10.14
CA THR A 137 5.49 3.06 -10.12
C THR A 137 5.01 3.29 -8.69
N VAL A 138 4.09 4.25 -8.50
CA VAL A 138 3.31 4.36 -7.26
C VAL A 138 2.29 3.24 -7.17
N SER A 139 1.91 2.82 -5.96
CA SER A 139 0.85 1.83 -5.79
C SER A 139 -0.52 2.41 -6.15
N PRO A 140 -1.48 1.59 -6.59
CA PRO A 140 -2.90 1.97 -6.54
C PRO A 140 -3.34 2.30 -5.11
N THR A 141 -4.52 2.87 -4.96
CA THR A 141 -5.11 3.13 -3.64
C THR A 141 -5.19 1.82 -2.82
N ILE A 142 -4.56 1.81 -1.66
CA ILE A 142 -4.63 0.70 -0.69
C ILE A 142 -6.01 0.74 -0.02
N ASP A 143 -6.71 -0.36 -0.07
CA ASP A 143 -8.03 -0.55 0.54
C ASP A 143 -7.98 -1.50 1.75
N THR A 144 -9.10 -1.63 2.47
CA THR A 144 -9.21 -2.49 3.66
C THR A 144 -9.12 -4.00 3.37
N ARG A 145 -8.94 -4.41 2.11
CA ARG A 145 -8.80 -5.81 1.68
C ARG A 145 -7.49 -6.09 0.96
N PHE A 146 -6.47 -5.27 1.16
CA PHE A 146 -5.15 -5.42 0.54
C PHE A 146 -4.49 -6.78 0.79
N ASP A 147 -4.93 -7.53 1.79
CA ASP A 147 -4.40 -8.85 2.13
C ASP A 147 -5.07 -10.01 1.36
N ALA A 148 -6.01 -9.72 0.48
CA ALA A 148 -6.70 -10.71 -0.33
C ALA A 148 -6.15 -10.70 -1.77
N SER A 149 -5.45 -11.74 -2.18
CA SER A 149 -4.80 -11.85 -3.49
C SER A 149 -5.73 -11.64 -4.69
N SER A 150 -7.03 -11.94 -4.50
CA SER A 150 -8.05 -11.81 -5.54
C SER A 150 -8.76 -10.45 -5.53
N ASN A 151 -8.36 -9.51 -4.66
CA ASN A 151 -8.99 -8.21 -4.53
C ASN A 151 -8.04 -7.10 -5.03
N GLY A 152 -8.27 -6.64 -6.26
CA GLY A 152 -7.46 -5.57 -6.82
C GLY A 152 -6.00 -5.92 -7.09
N THR A 153 -5.18 -4.89 -7.26
CA THR A 153 -3.74 -4.96 -7.52
C THR A 153 -2.98 -4.82 -6.20
N ASN A 154 -3.09 -5.84 -5.33
CA ASN A 154 -2.52 -5.83 -3.98
C ASN A 154 -1.50 -6.98 -3.76
N ASN A 155 -1.10 -7.69 -4.83
CA ASN A 155 -0.10 -8.73 -4.69
C ASN A 155 1.31 -8.13 -4.81
N HIS A 156 2.23 -8.72 -4.05
CA HIS A 156 3.64 -8.32 -4.08
C HIS A 156 4.20 -8.41 -5.51
N PRO A 157 5.08 -7.52 -5.95
CA PRO A 157 5.57 -7.47 -7.33
C PRO A 157 6.10 -8.79 -7.89
N PHE A 158 6.74 -9.63 -7.07
CA PHE A 158 7.26 -10.93 -7.52
C PHE A 158 6.99 -12.11 -6.55
N LEU A 159 6.77 -11.86 -5.24
CA LEU A 159 6.45 -12.93 -4.30
C LEU A 159 5.02 -13.42 -4.46
N ASN A 160 4.76 -14.71 -4.24
CA ASN A 160 3.46 -15.32 -4.45
C ASN A 160 2.51 -15.11 -3.25
N ARG A 161 2.30 -13.85 -2.89
CA ARG A 161 1.42 -13.40 -1.81
C ARG A 161 0.89 -11.98 -2.04
N SER A 162 -0.15 -11.61 -1.31
CA SER A 162 -0.53 -10.22 -1.15
C SER A 162 0.49 -9.47 -0.27
N ILE A 163 0.43 -8.15 -0.28
CA ILE A 163 1.27 -7.32 0.59
C ILE A 163 0.91 -7.55 2.07
N THR A 164 1.91 -7.39 2.94
CA THR A 164 1.73 -7.46 4.40
C THR A 164 1.13 -6.16 4.95
N PRO A 165 0.61 -6.15 6.19
CA PRO A 165 0.16 -4.91 6.83
C PRO A 165 1.25 -3.83 6.89
N ARG A 166 2.50 -4.18 7.17
CA ARG A 166 3.61 -3.21 7.19
C ARG A 166 3.93 -2.66 5.80
N GLU A 167 3.95 -3.50 4.78
CA GLU A 167 4.12 -3.04 3.40
C GLU A 167 2.99 -2.08 2.99
N ALA A 168 1.72 -2.43 3.30
CA ALA A 168 0.58 -1.57 3.04
C ALA A 168 0.65 -0.24 3.81
N ALA A 169 1.07 -0.28 5.07
CA ALA A 169 1.26 0.92 5.91
C ALA A 169 2.33 1.85 5.33
N ARG A 170 3.47 1.30 4.89
CA ARG A 170 4.53 2.11 4.24
C ARG A 170 4.07 2.73 2.94
N LEU A 171 3.24 2.02 2.15
CA LEU A 171 2.63 2.59 0.94
C LEU A 171 1.64 3.72 1.24
N GLN A 172 1.22 3.88 2.49
CA GLN A 172 0.43 5.01 2.99
C GLN A 172 1.24 5.98 3.87
N SER A 173 2.58 5.87 3.87
CA SER A 173 3.51 6.73 4.59
C SER A 173 3.45 6.66 6.12
N PHE A 174 2.94 5.57 6.69
CA PHE A 174 3.12 5.33 8.12
C PHE A 174 4.58 5.00 8.45
N ASP A 175 5.08 5.55 9.53
CA ASP A 175 6.38 5.20 10.08
C ASP A 175 6.37 3.80 10.72
N ASP A 176 7.54 3.16 10.83
CA ASP A 176 7.61 1.79 11.32
C ASP A 176 7.39 1.68 12.84
N ASP A 177 7.57 2.77 13.58
CA ASP A 177 7.24 2.88 15.00
C ASP A 177 5.73 2.95 15.26
N PHE A 178 4.91 3.23 14.24
CA PHE A 178 3.46 3.15 14.35
C PHE A 178 3.01 1.68 14.35
N VAL A 179 2.63 1.17 15.50
CA VAL A 179 2.21 -0.23 15.70
C VAL A 179 0.69 -0.34 15.62
N PHE A 180 0.20 -1.14 14.68
CA PHE A 180 -1.24 -1.42 14.55
C PHE A 180 -1.63 -2.56 15.49
N ILE A 181 -2.60 -2.31 16.37
CA ILE A 181 -3.06 -3.26 17.40
C ILE A 181 -4.49 -3.72 17.08
N GLY A 182 -4.77 -4.99 17.30
CA GLY A 182 -6.10 -5.56 17.14
C GLY A 182 -6.14 -6.85 16.32
N ALA A 183 -7.33 -7.32 16.05
CA ALA A 183 -7.54 -8.46 15.16
C ALA A 183 -7.18 -8.10 13.71
N LYS A 184 -6.86 -9.09 12.88
CA LYS A 184 -6.47 -8.91 11.48
C LYS A 184 -7.41 -7.97 10.69
N VAL A 185 -8.71 -8.06 10.89
CA VAL A 185 -9.71 -7.20 10.24
C VAL A 185 -9.55 -5.75 10.68
N GLN A 186 -9.36 -5.52 11.99
CA GLN A 186 -9.19 -4.18 12.55
C GLN A 186 -7.89 -3.52 12.06
N ILE A 187 -6.79 -4.26 12.02
CA ILE A 187 -5.50 -3.76 11.48
C ILE A 187 -5.67 -3.32 10.02
N ARG A 188 -6.36 -4.11 9.21
CA ARG A 188 -6.64 -3.75 7.81
C ARG A 188 -7.48 -2.47 7.69
N GLN A 189 -8.48 -2.31 8.55
CA GLN A 189 -9.34 -1.11 8.58
C GLN A 189 -8.60 0.14 9.06
N GLN A 190 -7.56 -0.01 9.88
CA GLN A 190 -6.72 1.10 10.33
C GLN A 190 -5.77 1.57 9.22
N ILE A 191 -5.38 0.68 8.31
CA ILE A 191 -4.42 0.95 7.25
C ILE A 191 -5.12 1.40 5.95
N GLY A 192 -6.20 0.72 5.53
CA GLY A 192 -6.87 0.88 4.23
C GLY A 192 -7.96 1.96 4.11
#